data_07e48dca8750c83268557ae9f59d5831
#
_entry.id   07e48dca8750c83268557ae9f59d5831
#
_cell.length_a   1.000
_cell.length_b   1.000
_cell.length_c   1.000
_cell.angle_alpha   90.00
_cell.angle_beta   90.00
_cell.angle_gamma   90.00
#
_symmetry.space_group_name_H-M   'P 1'
#
loop_
_entity.id
_entity.type
_entity.pdbx_description
1 polymer ?
#
loop_
_entity_poly.entity_id
_entity_poly.type
_entity_poly.pdbx_seq_one_letter_code
_entity_poly.pdbx_strand_id
1 'polypeptide(L)'
;MIVVIMGVSGSGKTTIGERLAARLECGFSDADQYHGAANKAKMARGIALTDEDREPWLQAMHAAIVERARQGNDHVFACSALKRRYRDVLRGNVAEVMLVFLHGPAEILAERVGSRRGHFFDPALLADQLAVLEPPEADEALSVDIRMTPDEIVERIVQALAARKAVLSKDGTERHDP
;
A
#
# COMPACT_ATOMS: atom_id res chain seq x y z
N MET A 1 0.45 -8.58 -12.12
CA MET A 1 1.28 -8.04 -11.02
C MET A 1 0.43 -7.23 -10.07
N ILE A 2 0.58 -7.39 -8.76
CA ILE A 2 -0.16 -6.64 -7.73
C ILE A 2 0.79 -5.65 -7.07
N VAL A 3 0.38 -4.38 -6.95
CA VAL A 3 1.13 -3.34 -6.25
C VAL A 3 0.35 -2.90 -5.02
N VAL A 4 0.99 -2.88 -3.85
CA VAL A 4 0.40 -2.33 -2.62
C VAL A 4 1.20 -1.09 -2.23
N ILE A 5 0.58 0.09 -2.36
CA ILE A 5 1.16 1.37 -1.95
C ILE A 5 0.84 1.61 -0.48
N MET A 6 1.88 1.73 0.34
CA MET A 6 1.76 1.83 1.78
C MET A 6 2.42 3.09 2.35
N GLY A 7 2.10 3.40 3.60
CA GLY A 7 2.61 4.54 4.33
C GLY A 7 1.56 5.17 5.24
N VAL A 8 1.96 6.13 6.06
CA VAL A 8 1.09 6.84 7.00
C VAL A 8 0.11 7.79 6.28
N SER A 9 -0.81 8.37 7.00
CA SER A 9 -1.69 9.44 6.52
C SER A 9 -0.86 10.61 6.00
N GLY A 10 -1.32 11.27 4.94
CA GLY A 10 -0.57 12.36 4.28
C GLY A 10 0.52 11.90 3.30
N SER A 11 0.90 10.61 3.26
CA SER A 11 1.94 10.14 2.34
C SER A 11 1.53 10.14 0.85
N GLY A 12 0.23 10.25 0.54
CA GLY A 12 -0.25 10.36 -0.85
C GLY A 12 -0.64 9.03 -1.50
N LYS A 13 -0.85 7.96 -0.71
CA LYS A 13 -1.18 6.61 -1.21
C LYS A 13 -2.27 6.57 -2.26
N THR A 14 -3.41 7.19 -1.99
CA THR A 14 -4.56 7.20 -2.91
C THR A 14 -4.20 7.91 -4.20
N THR A 15 -3.61 9.11 -4.12
CA THR A 15 -3.21 9.90 -5.30
C THR A 15 -2.20 9.16 -6.17
N ILE A 16 -1.17 8.58 -5.55
CA ILE A 16 -0.16 7.80 -6.28
C ILE A 16 -0.76 6.51 -6.82
N GLY A 17 -1.62 5.84 -6.03
CA GLY A 17 -2.30 4.61 -6.45
C GLY A 17 -3.19 4.79 -7.66
N GLU A 18 -4.01 5.82 -7.69
CA GLU A 18 -4.88 6.15 -8.82
C GLU A 18 -4.07 6.51 -10.08
N ARG A 19 -3.02 7.35 -9.94
CA ARG A 19 -2.14 7.70 -11.06
C ARG A 19 -1.38 6.50 -11.61
N LEU A 20 -0.86 5.65 -10.72
CA LEU A 20 -0.17 4.42 -11.12
C LEU A 20 -1.12 3.46 -11.85
N ALA A 21 -2.34 3.26 -11.32
CA ALA A 21 -3.33 2.40 -11.94
C ALA A 21 -3.72 2.92 -13.35
N ALA A 22 -3.92 4.22 -13.50
CA ALA A 22 -4.16 4.84 -14.80
C ALA A 22 -2.98 4.66 -15.76
N ARG A 23 -1.74 4.81 -15.28
CA ARG A 23 -0.50 4.64 -16.07
C ARG A 23 -0.28 3.20 -16.51
N LEU A 24 -0.73 2.22 -15.71
CA LEU A 24 -0.64 0.77 -15.98
C LEU A 24 -1.91 0.22 -16.67
N GLU A 25 -2.92 1.06 -16.91
CA GLU A 25 -4.22 0.67 -17.47
C GLU A 25 -4.88 -0.47 -16.67
N CYS A 26 -4.80 -0.41 -15.33
CA CYS A 26 -5.30 -1.45 -14.45
C CYS A 26 -6.25 -0.88 -13.37
N GLY A 27 -6.83 -1.77 -12.54
CA GLY A 27 -7.74 -1.38 -11.47
C GLY A 27 -7.03 -0.79 -10.25
N PHE A 28 -7.75 0.05 -9.51
CA PHE A 28 -7.35 0.60 -8.20
C PHE A 28 -8.37 0.26 -7.13
N SER A 29 -7.90 -0.04 -5.92
CA SER A 29 -8.74 -0.22 -4.72
C SER A 29 -8.07 0.41 -3.49
N ASP A 30 -8.86 1.17 -2.71
CA ASP A 30 -8.44 1.65 -1.41
C ASP A 30 -8.81 0.61 -0.34
N ALA A 31 -7.87 0.29 0.56
CA ALA A 31 -8.06 -0.68 1.63
C ALA A 31 -9.22 -0.33 2.57
N ASP A 32 -9.57 0.95 2.68
CA ASP A 32 -10.70 1.41 3.51
C ASP A 32 -12.04 0.82 3.06
N GLN A 33 -12.15 0.40 1.80
CA GLN A 33 -13.35 -0.25 1.26
C GLN A 33 -13.60 -1.64 1.90
N TYR A 34 -12.56 -2.30 2.36
CA TYR A 34 -12.61 -3.66 2.92
C TYR A 34 -12.93 -3.69 4.42
N HIS A 35 -12.99 -2.53 5.10
CA HIS A 35 -13.42 -2.50 6.50
C HIS A 35 -14.88 -2.91 6.67
N GLY A 36 -15.12 -3.85 7.56
CA GLY A 36 -16.46 -4.25 7.98
C GLY A 36 -17.21 -3.13 8.72
N ALA A 37 -18.52 -3.27 8.86
CA ALA A 37 -19.39 -2.27 9.49
C ALA A 37 -18.95 -1.89 10.92
N ALA A 38 -18.47 -2.87 11.71
CA ALA A 38 -17.99 -2.63 13.07
C ALA A 38 -16.77 -1.68 13.11
N ASN A 39 -15.80 -1.90 12.23
CA ASN A 39 -14.62 -1.05 12.11
C ASN A 39 -14.98 0.35 11.63
N LYS A 40 -15.84 0.45 10.62
CA LYS A 40 -16.35 1.74 10.11
C LYS A 40 -17.05 2.53 11.23
N ALA A 41 -17.85 1.86 12.05
CA ALA A 41 -18.53 2.48 13.21
C ALA A 41 -17.55 2.95 14.30
N LYS A 42 -16.47 2.22 14.57
CA LYS A 42 -15.39 2.65 15.49
C LYS A 42 -14.68 3.88 14.95
N MET A 43 -14.24 3.83 13.69
CA MET A 43 -13.52 4.93 13.02
C MET A 43 -14.36 6.22 12.95
N ALA A 44 -15.67 6.09 12.66
CA ALA A 44 -16.58 7.23 12.63
C ALA A 44 -16.73 7.93 14.02
N ARG A 45 -16.43 7.23 15.10
CA ARG A 45 -16.42 7.78 16.47
C ARG A 45 -15.03 8.20 16.94
N GLY A 46 -14.03 8.19 16.06
CA GLY A 46 -12.65 8.50 16.42
C GLY A 46 -11.97 7.44 17.30
N ILE A 47 -12.51 6.21 17.35
CA ILE A 47 -11.95 5.12 18.15
C ILE A 47 -10.90 4.39 17.30
N ALA A 48 -9.66 4.34 17.79
CA ALA A 48 -8.59 3.60 17.14
C ALA A 48 -8.90 2.10 17.06
N LEU A 49 -8.62 1.48 15.93
CA LEU A 49 -8.76 0.04 15.75
C LEU A 49 -7.63 -0.68 16.48
N THR A 50 -7.93 -1.75 17.18
CA THR A 50 -6.94 -2.68 17.72
C THR A 50 -6.39 -3.60 16.61
N ASP A 51 -5.39 -4.42 16.93
CA ASP A 51 -4.87 -5.40 16.00
C ASP A 51 -5.91 -6.49 15.67
N GLU A 52 -6.70 -6.90 16.67
CA GLU A 52 -7.80 -7.85 16.51
C GLU A 52 -8.91 -7.29 15.61
N ASP A 53 -9.20 -5.99 15.72
CA ASP A 53 -10.15 -5.32 14.82
C ASP A 53 -9.67 -5.33 13.36
N ARG A 54 -8.35 -5.25 13.16
CA ARG A 54 -7.76 -5.21 11.82
C ARG A 54 -7.67 -6.57 11.14
N GLU A 55 -7.61 -7.66 11.91
CA GLU A 55 -7.40 -9.00 11.35
C GLU A 55 -8.43 -9.37 10.27
N PRO A 56 -9.77 -9.26 10.49
CA PRO A 56 -10.74 -9.58 9.45
C PRO A 56 -10.61 -8.69 8.20
N TRP A 57 -10.22 -7.44 8.37
CA TRP A 57 -9.99 -6.48 7.30
C TRP A 57 -8.76 -6.86 6.46
N LEU A 58 -7.65 -7.23 7.11
CA LEU A 58 -6.43 -7.69 6.44
C LEU A 58 -6.69 -8.96 5.64
N GLN A 59 -7.46 -9.90 6.20
CA GLN A 59 -7.83 -11.14 5.52
C GLN A 59 -8.73 -10.88 4.29
N ALA A 60 -9.70 -9.97 4.41
CA ALA A 60 -10.55 -9.58 3.28
C ALA A 60 -9.72 -8.94 2.15
N MET A 61 -8.76 -8.09 2.51
CA MET A 61 -7.87 -7.47 1.54
C MET A 61 -6.93 -8.50 0.90
N HIS A 62 -6.34 -9.41 1.70
CA HIS A 62 -5.52 -10.51 1.17
C HIS A 62 -6.31 -11.37 0.19
N ALA A 63 -7.56 -11.74 0.51
CA ALA A 63 -8.42 -12.49 -0.40
C ALA A 63 -8.63 -11.76 -1.73
N ALA A 64 -8.82 -10.44 -1.70
CA ALA A 64 -8.93 -9.63 -2.92
C ALA A 64 -7.62 -9.62 -3.73
N ILE A 65 -6.46 -9.54 -3.07
CA ILE A 65 -5.13 -9.62 -3.70
C ILE A 65 -4.96 -10.97 -4.40
N VAL A 66 -5.25 -12.08 -3.70
CA VAL A 66 -5.17 -13.44 -4.25
C VAL A 66 -6.06 -13.61 -5.47
N GLU A 67 -7.30 -13.12 -5.40
CA GLU A 67 -8.24 -13.24 -6.52
C GLU A 67 -7.76 -12.46 -7.75
N ARG A 68 -7.22 -11.24 -7.60
CA ARG A 68 -6.64 -10.48 -8.72
C ARG A 68 -5.42 -11.17 -9.33
N ALA A 69 -4.53 -11.69 -8.48
CA ALA A 69 -3.36 -12.45 -8.92
C ALA A 69 -3.77 -13.72 -9.68
N ARG A 70 -4.75 -14.48 -9.17
CA ARG A 70 -5.29 -15.69 -9.82
C ARG A 70 -5.91 -15.41 -11.20
N GLN A 71 -6.54 -14.25 -11.36
CA GLN A 71 -7.11 -13.81 -12.63
C GLN A 71 -6.04 -13.31 -13.63
N GLY A 72 -4.77 -13.19 -13.21
CA GLY A 72 -3.72 -12.60 -14.02
C GLY A 72 -3.86 -11.08 -14.22
N ASN A 73 -4.75 -10.43 -13.48
CA ASN A 73 -5.03 -9.01 -13.60
C ASN A 73 -4.03 -8.17 -12.82
N ASP A 74 -3.42 -7.19 -13.48
CA ASP A 74 -2.66 -6.16 -12.79
C ASP A 74 -3.62 -5.31 -11.94
N HIS A 75 -3.20 -4.96 -10.70
CA HIS A 75 -4.04 -4.16 -9.80
C HIS A 75 -3.18 -3.38 -8.79
N VAL A 76 -3.63 -2.18 -8.44
CA VAL A 76 -3.00 -1.33 -7.43
C VAL A 76 -3.92 -1.21 -6.21
N PHE A 77 -3.36 -1.47 -5.04
CA PHE A 77 -4.02 -1.26 -3.75
C PHE A 77 -3.35 -0.13 -2.98
N ALA A 78 -4.13 0.69 -2.27
CA ALA A 78 -3.63 1.61 -1.27
C ALA A 78 -3.98 1.09 0.12
N CYS A 79 -2.98 0.91 1.00
CA CYS A 79 -3.17 0.41 2.37
C CYS A 79 -2.13 1.03 3.29
N SER A 80 -2.46 1.38 4.54
CA SER A 80 -1.46 1.90 5.48
C SER A 80 -0.35 0.87 5.76
N ALA A 81 -0.69 -0.39 5.99
CA ALA A 81 0.21 -1.54 6.17
C ALA A 81 1.42 -1.27 7.09
N LEU A 82 1.19 -0.56 8.21
CA LEU A 82 2.23 0.06 9.05
C LEU A 82 3.13 -0.95 9.76
N LYS A 83 2.61 -2.11 10.15
CA LYS A 83 3.37 -3.15 10.84
C LYS A 83 3.80 -4.25 9.89
N ARG A 84 4.97 -4.86 10.13
CA ARG A 84 5.49 -5.96 9.33
C ARG A 84 4.48 -7.10 9.22
N ARG A 85 3.87 -7.51 10.32
CA ARG A 85 2.85 -8.57 10.32
C ARG A 85 1.64 -8.28 9.42
N TYR A 86 1.26 -7.00 9.24
CA TYR A 86 0.18 -6.64 8.31
C TYR A 86 0.62 -6.85 6.86
N ARG A 87 1.86 -6.47 6.55
CA ARG A 87 2.46 -6.66 5.22
C ARG A 87 2.63 -8.13 4.89
N ASP A 88 3.01 -8.95 5.89
CA ASP A 88 3.11 -10.40 5.74
C ASP A 88 1.75 -11.03 5.41
N VAL A 89 0.68 -10.61 6.09
CA VAL A 89 -0.69 -11.06 5.77
C VAL A 89 -1.09 -10.64 4.35
N LEU A 90 -0.87 -9.37 3.97
CA LEU A 90 -1.25 -8.86 2.65
C LEU A 90 -0.50 -9.57 1.51
N ARG A 91 0.79 -9.84 1.70
CA ARG A 91 1.60 -10.58 0.72
C ARG A 91 1.23 -12.05 0.69
N GLY A 92 1.08 -12.69 1.85
CA GLY A 92 0.88 -14.13 1.95
C GLY A 92 1.89 -14.89 1.10
N ASN A 93 1.40 -15.85 0.33
CA ASN A 93 2.21 -16.66 -0.59
C ASN A 93 2.13 -16.14 -2.06
N VAL A 94 1.67 -14.90 -2.29
CA VAL A 94 1.55 -14.34 -3.64
C VAL A 94 2.87 -13.69 -4.06
N ALA A 95 3.63 -14.36 -4.90
CA ALA A 95 4.95 -13.92 -5.34
C ALA A 95 4.93 -12.60 -6.15
N GLU A 96 3.81 -12.32 -6.82
CA GLU A 96 3.64 -11.15 -7.69
C GLU A 96 3.29 -9.86 -6.93
N VAL A 97 3.21 -9.88 -5.58
CA VAL A 97 2.95 -8.67 -4.79
C VAL A 97 4.23 -7.86 -4.64
N MET A 98 4.18 -6.60 -5.07
CA MET A 98 5.21 -5.60 -4.81
C MET A 98 4.69 -4.56 -3.82
N LEU A 99 5.41 -4.38 -2.71
CA LEU A 99 5.14 -3.32 -1.73
C LEU A 99 5.90 -2.05 -2.13
N VAL A 100 5.22 -0.90 -2.04
CA VAL A 100 5.80 0.43 -2.27
C VAL A 100 5.56 1.28 -1.05
N PHE A 101 6.61 1.67 -0.35
CA PHE A 101 6.55 2.48 0.86
C PHE A 101 6.77 3.95 0.56
N LEU A 102 5.71 4.75 0.71
CA LEU A 102 5.77 6.20 0.61
C LEU A 102 6.15 6.79 1.98
N HIS A 103 7.32 7.41 2.07
CA HIS A 103 7.84 7.97 3.31
C HIS A 103 8.36 9.40 3.13
N GLY A 104 8.45 10.14 4.22
CA GLY A 104 9.02 11.49 4.23
C GLY A 104 9.02 12.10 5.61
N PRO A 105 9.52 13.34 5.73
CA PRO A 105 9.56 14.09 7.00
C PRO A 105 8.17 14.25 7.63
N ALA A 106 8.10 14.11 8.95
CA ALA A 106 6.84 14.23 9.71
C ALA A 106 6.16 15.59 9.48
N GLU A 107 6.95 16.65 9.31
CA GLU A 107 6.47 18.02 9.07
C GLU A 107 5.69 18.11 7.74
N ILE A 108 6.22 17.51 6.68
CA ILE A 108 5.56 17.48 5.37
C ILE A 108 4.27 16.64 5.42
N LEU A 109 4.31 15.51 6.13
CA LEU A 109 3.13 14.67 6.33
C LEU A 109 2.04 15.43 7.09
N ALA A 110 2.40 16.13 8.17
CA ALA A 110 1.48 16.94 8.97
C ALA A 110 0.86 18.09 8.16
N GLU A 111 1.68 18.81 7.37
CA GLU A 111 1.21 19.87 6.49
C GLU A 111 0.18 19.35 5.47
N ARG A 112 0.49 18.22 4.81
CA ARG A 112 -0.41 17.60 3.82
C ARG A 112 -1.71 17.10 4.43
N VAL A 113 -1.65 16.59 5.65
CA VAL A 113 -2.84 16.17 6.40
C VAL A 113 -3.70 17.38 6.79
N GLY A 114 -3.08 18.45 7.31
CA GLY A 114 -3.79 19.65 7.75
C GLY A 114 -4.39 20.48 6.60
N SER A 115 -3.85 20.36 5.39
CA SER A 115 -4.35 21.07 4.20
C SER A 115 -5.57 20.41 3.53
N ARG A 116 -5.94 19.18 3.91
CA ARG A 116 -7.10 18.47 3.34
C ARG A 116 -8.40 19.13 3.76
N ARG A 117 -9.09 19.80 2.82
CA ARG A 117 -10.42 20.35 3.02
C ARG A 117 -11.44 19.21 3.15
N GLY A 118 -12.27 19.24 4.22
CA GLY A 118 -13.45 18.37 4.34
C GLY A 118 -13.28 17.10 5.18
N HIS A 119 -12.11 16.81 5.75
CA HIS A 119 -11.94 15.77 6.75
C HIS A 119 -11.37 16.40 8.02
N PHE A 120 -12.09 16.27 9.13
CA PHE A 120 -11.53 16.47 10.47
C PHE A 120 -10.48 15.38 10.69
N PHE A 121 -9.24 15.63 10.27
CA PHE A 121 -8.14 14.75 10.57
C PHE A 121 -7.51 15.21 11.88
N ASP A 122 -7.58 14.37 12.88
CA ASP A 122 -6.91 14.61 14.15
C ASP A 122 -5.38 14.46 13.95
N PRO A 123 -4.57 15.51 14.21
CA PRO A 123 -3.11 15.41 14.16
C PRO A 123 -2.56 14.29 15.04
N ALA A 124 -3.26 13.93 16.13
CA ALA A 124 -2.91 12.81 16.99
C ALA A 124 -2.88 11.48 16.21
N LEU A 125 -3.75 11.29 15.23
CA LEU A 125 -3.77 10.06 14.42
C LEU A 125 -2.48 9.89 13.59
N LEU A 126 -1.89 10.96 13.07
CA LEU A 126 -0.61 10.87 12.37
C LEU A 126 0.53 10.49 13.34
N ALA A 127 0.55 11.10 14.53
CA ALA A 127 1.55 10.78 15.55
C ALA A 127 1.44 9.31 15.97
N ASP A 128 0.24 8.81 16.20
CA ASP A 128 -0.03 7.40 16.53
C ASP A 128 0.44 6.46 15.40
N GLN A 129 0.18 6.83 14.14
CA GLN A 129 0.62 6.04 13.00
C GLN A 129 2.15 6.00 12.88
N LEU A 130 2.82 7.13 13.09
CA LEU A 130 4.28 7.20 13.08
C LEU A 130 4.89 6.39 14.24
N ALA A 131 4.25 6.40 15.41
CA ALA A 131 4.70 5.65 16.59
C ALA A 131 4.63 4.12 16.40
N VAL A 132 3.64 3.63 15.62
CA VAL A 132 3.46 2.18 15.37
C VAL A 132 4.03 1.74 14.01
N LEU A 133 4.57 2.67 13.21
CA LEU A 133 5.17 2.35 11.93
C LEU A 133 6.45 1.54 12.14
N GLU A 134 6.47 0.36 11.55
CA GLU A 134 7.65 -0.47 11.37
C GLU A 134 8.13 -0.28 9.93
N PRO A 135 9.16 0.56 9.66
CA PRO A 135 9.65 0.77 8.30
C PRO A 135 10.05 -0.56 7.65
N PRO A 136 9.68 -0.79 6.37
CA PRO A 136 10.10 -2.01 5.70
C PRO A 136 11.60 -1.99 5.41
N GLU A 137 12.21 -3.16 5.39
CA GLU A 137 13.59 -3.36 4.94
C GLU A 137 13.71 -3.15 3.42
N ALA A 138 14.93 -2.95 2.95
CA ALA A 138 15.19 -2.62 1.54
C ALA A 138 14.79 -3.75 0.57
N ASP A 139 14.80 -5.00 1.02
CA ASP A 139 14.36 -6.18 0.27
C ASP A 139 12.86 -6.44 0.39
N GLU A 140 12.21 -5.83 1.38
CA GLU A 140 10.76 -5.98 1.62
C GLU A 140 9.93 -5.08 0.71
N ALA A 141 10.31 -3.82 0.54
CA ALA A 141 9.54 -2.84 -0.22
C ALA A 141 10.41 -1.84 -0.98
N LEU A 142 9.89 -1.33 -2.09
CA LEU A 142 10.45 -0.15 -2.75
C LEU A 142 10.13 1.08 -1.89
N SER A 143 11.15 1.67 -1.28
CA SER A 143 11.02 2.94 -0.55
C SER A 143 11.10 4.14 -1.49
N VAL A 144 10.11 5.05 -1.38
CA VAL A 144 10.00 6.23 -2.23
C VAL A 144 9.73 7.47 -1.38
N ASP A 145 10.56 8.48 -1.56
CA ASP A 145 10.46 9.76 -0.84
C ASP A 145 9.31 10.61 -1.40
N ILE A 146 8.40 11.05 -0.53
CA ILE A 146 7.25 11.88 -0.91
C ILE A 146 7.61 13.33 -1.29
N ARG A 147 8.88 13.74 -1.14
CA ARG A 147 9.36 15.06 -1.63
C ARG A 147 9.44 15.10 -3.16
N MET A 148 9.52 13.95 -3.80
CA MET A 148 9.38 13.83 -5.25
C MET A 148 7.98 14.26 -5.70
N THR A 149 7.86 14.73 -6.92
CA THR A 149 6.54 14.99 -7.53
C THR A 149 5.78 13.68 -7.73
N PRO A 150 4.43 13.72 -7.77
CA PRO A 150 3.65 12.52 -8.03
C PRO A 150 4.04 11.78 -9.32
N ASP A 151 4.41 12.50 -10.37
CA ASP A 151 4.79 11.90 -11.65
C ASP A 151 6.15 11.21 -11.56
N GLU A 152 7.13 11.79 -10.86
CA GLU A 152 8.42 11.15 -10.59
C GLU A 152 8.27 9.89 -9.74
N ILE A 153 7.36 9.91 -8.74
CA ILE A 153 7.06 8.74 -7.91
C ILE A 153 6.49 7.61 -8.78
N VAL A 154 5.50 7.92 -9.61
CA VAL A 154 4.85 6.93 -10.50
C VAL A 154 5.89 6.34 -11.46
N GLU A 155 6.70 7.17 -12.10
CA GLU A 155 7.72 6.70 -13.04
C GLU A 155 8.76 5.79 -12.36
N ARG A 156 9.21 6.15 -11.15
CA ARG A 156 10.11 5.31 -10.35
C ARG A 156 9.50 3.94 -10.04
N ILE A 157 8.20 3.88 -9.72
CA ILE A 157 7.50 2.63 -9.47
C ILE A 157 7.42 1.79 -10.76
N VAL A 158 7.07 2.41 -11.89
CA VAL A 158 7.01 1.74 -13.19
C VAL A 158 8.35 1.13 -13.59
N GLN A 159 9.46 1.86 -13.41
CA GLN A 159 10.81 1.35 -13.68
C GLN A 159 11.15 0.14 -12.80
N ALA A 160 10.81 0.20 -11.50
CA ALA A 160 11.04 -0.92 -10.58
C ALA A 160 10.19 -2.16 -10.95
N LEU A 161 8.94 -1.95 -11.38
CA LEU A 161 8.07 -3.03 -11.88
C LEU A 161 8.64 -3.69 -13.13
N ALA A 162 9.15 -2.91 -14.08
CA ALA A 162 9.77 -3.43 -15.31
C ALA A 162 11.03 -4.26 -14.99
N ALA A 163 11.88 -3.77 -14.09
CA ALA A 163 13.06 -4.51 -13.64
C ALA A 163 12.70 -5.83 -12.98
N ARG A 164 11.67 -5.83 -12.11
CA ARG A 164 11.19 -7.05 -11.43
C ARG A 164 10.60 -8.07 -12.41
N LYS A 165 9.81 -7.63 -13.39
CA LYS A 165 9.28 -8.51 -14.45
C LYS A 165 10.41 -9.18 -15.24
N ALA A 166 11.48 -8.45 -15.57
CA ALA A 166 12.63 -8.98 -16.28
C ALA A 166 13.40 -10.06 -15.50
N VAL A 167 13.48 -9.95 -14.17
CA VAL A 167 14.09 -10.97 -13.30
C VAL A 167 13.23 -12.23 -13.28
N LEU A 168 11.93 -12.10 -13.02
CA LEU A 168 11.01 -13.24 -12.94
C LEU A 168 10.92 -14.03 -14.25
N SER A 169 11.06 -13.36 -15.40
CA SER A 169 11.06 -14.04 -16.72
C SER A 169 12.33 -14.85 -16.97
N LYS A 170 13.48 -14.45 -16.42
CA LYS A 170 14.75 -15.20 -16.55
C LYS A 170 14.74 -16.48 -15.69
N ASP A 171 14.26 -16.39 -14.44
CA ASP A 171 14.19 -17.53 -13.52
C ASP A 171 13.19 -18.59 -13.99
N GLY A 172 12.17 -18.20 -14.77
CA GLY A 172 11.21 -19.13 -15.39
C GLY A 172 11.78 -19.95 -16.56
N THR A 173 12.81 -19.43 -17.24
CA THR A 173 13.39 -20.07 -18.41
C THR A 173 14.44 -21.13 -18.05
N GLU A 174 15.08 -21.02 -16.88
CA GLU A 174 16.11 -21.98 -16.42
C GLU A 174 15.53 -23.26 -15.80
N ARG A 175 14.21 -23.35 -15.59
CA ARG A 175 13.56 -24.54 -14.98
C ARG A 175 12.95 -25.52 -16.00
N HIS A 176 13.20 -25.34 -17.29
CA HIS A 176 12.71 -26.21 -18.35
C HIS A 176 13.87 -26.67 -19.23
N ASP A 177 14.76 -27.47 -18.65
CA ASP A 177 15.59 -28.39 -19.44
C ASP A 177 15.50 -29.79 -18.80
N PRO A 178 15.05 -30.80 -19.56
CA PRO A 178 14.77 -32.15 -19.08
C PRO A 178 16.05 -32.95 -18.80
#